data_574c6639258f0a7f84c376b9b340b05e
#
_entry.id   574c6639258f0a7f84c376b9b340b05e
#
_cell.length_a   1.000
_cell.length_b   1.000
_cell.length_c   1.000
_cell.angle_alpha   90.00
_cell.angle_beta   90.00
_cell.angle_gamma   90.00
#
_symmetry.space_group_name_H-M   'P 1'
#
loop_
_entity.id
_entity.type
_entity.pdbx_description
1 polymer ?
#
loop_
_entity_poly.entity_id
_entity_poly.type
_entity_poly.pdbx_seq_one_letter_code
_entity_poly.pdbx_strand_id
1 'polypeptide(L)'
;MTESHLRTDQTQHTIVVPTSINMVALLGPGDEHLRLIERGIRADIHVRGNQIRLRGDAAEVVLADRLIEELVTILRTGQGLTSET
;
A
#
# COMPACT_ATOMS: atom_id res chain seq x y z
N MET A 1 12.33 -16.13 -24.97
CA MET A 1 12.86 -16.00 -24.04
C MET A 1 13.09 -14.73 -23.47
N THR A 2 13.59 -13.86 -24.13
CA THR A 2 13.83 -12.62 -23.63
C THR A 2 12.65 -11.92 -23.19
N GLU A 3 11.56 -12.16 -23.78
CA GLU A 3 10.39 -11.50 -23.41
C GLU A 3 10.00 -11.89 -22.07
N SER A 4 10.22 -13.08 -21.71
CA SER A 4 9.87 -13.51 -20.45
C SER A 4 10.58 -12.77 -19.41
N HIS A 5 11.78 -12.41 -19.67
CA HIS A 5 12.52 -11.65 -18.79
C HIS A 5 11.89 -10.35 -18.51
N LEU A 6 11.43 -9.67 -19.48
CA LEU A 6 10.79 -8.41 -19.30
C LEU A 6 9.56 -8.53 -18.46
N ARG A 7 8.84 -9.58 -18.65
CA ARG A 7 7.65 -9.73 -17.90
C ARG A 7 7.89 -10.09 -16.50
N THR A 8 8.95 -10.74 -16.20
CA THR A 8 9.24 -11.13 -14.86
C THR A 8 9.58 -9.94 -13.99
N ASP A 9 9.80 -8.79 -14.57
CA ASP A 9 10.03 -7.61 -13.78
C ASP A 9 8.75 -7.15 -13.14
N GLN A 10 7.64 -7.60 -13.63
CA GLN A 10 6.36 -7.24 -13.05
C GLN A 10 6.06 -8.16 -11.88
N THR A 11 5.66 -7.57 -10.79
CA THR A 11 5.37 -8.29 -9.56
C THR A 11 3.98 -7.95 -9.09
N GLN A 12 3.34 -8.87 -8.47
CA GLN A 12 2.04 -8.63 -7.87
C GLN A 12 2.10 -9.07 -6.43
N HIS A 13 1.61 -8.23 -5.55
CA HIS A 13 1.62 -8.52 -4.13
C HIS A 13 0.31 -8.05 -3.51
N THR A 14 -0.26 -8.84 -2.63
CA THR A 14 -1.50 -8.47 -1.97
C THR A 14 -1.24 -8.34 -0.49
N ILE A 15 -1.64 -7.20 0.06
CA ILE A 15 -1.54 -6.97 1.48
C ILE A 15 -2.93 -7.14 2.06
N VAL A 16 -3.06 -8.00 3.06
CA VAL A 16 -4.32 -8.15 3.75
C VAL A 16 -4.23 -7.34 5.03
N VAL A 17 -4.99 -6.25 5.08
CA VAL A 17 -4.96 -5.38 6.23
C VAL A 17 -5.81 -5.99 7.33
N PRO A 18 -5.32 -6.02 8.58
CA PRO A 18 -6.12 -6.58 9.66
C PRO A 18 -7.47 -5.90 9.78
N THR A 19 -8.49 -6.65 10.07
CA THR A 19 -9.84 -6.09 10.16
C THR A 19 -9.98 -5.08 11.28
N SER A 20 -9.07 -5.08 12.21
CA SER A 20 -9.09 -4.10 13.28
C SER A 20 -8.66 -2.72 12.80
N ILE A 21 -8.08 -2.64 11.62
CA ILE A 21 -7.64 -1.37 11.06
C ILE A 21 -8.77 -0.74 10.26
N ASN A 22 -8.98 0.53 10.49
CA ASN A 22 -9.99 1.26 9.74
C ASN A 22 -9.40 1.64 8.38
N MET A 23 -9.96 1.07 7.33
CA MET A 23 -9.45 1.33 5.98
C MET A 23 -9.60 2.80 5.59
N VAL A 24 -10.63 3.48 6.07
CA VAL A 24 -10.80 4.89 5.76
C VAL A 24 -9.64 5.69 6.35
N ALA A 25 -9.22 5.35 7.56
CA ALA A 25 -8.10 6.02 8.18
C ALA A 25 -6.80 5.69 7.45
N LEU A 26 -6.66 4.46 7.00
CA LEU A 26 -5.45 4.05 6.29
C LEU A 26 -5.31 4.80 4.97
N LEU A 27 -6.39 4.89 4.22
CA LEU A 27 -6.35 5.55 2.93
C LEU A 27 -6.42 7.07 3.04
N GLY A 28 -6.87 7.56 4.16
CA GLY A 28 -7.00 8.99 4.40
C GLY A 28 -8.30 9.55 3.86
N PRO A 29 -8.66 10.74 4.25
CA PRO A 29 -9.90 11.34 3.78
C PRO A 29 -9.83 11.53 2.27
N GLY A 30 -10.86 11.08 1.57
CA GLY A 30 -10.89 11.16 0.13
C GLY A 30 -9.77 10.40 -0.53
N ASP A 31 -9.29 9.34 0.12
CA ASP A 31 -8.19 8.50 -0.38
C ASP A 31 -6.91 9.31 -0.58
N GLU A 32 -6.73 10.30 0.26
CA GLU A 32 -5.60 11.19 0.13
C GLU A 32 -4.25 10.49 0.28
N HIS A 33 -4.13 9.59 1.25
CA HIS A 33 -2.89 8.85 1.44
C HIS A 33 -2.63 7.95 0.24
N LEU A 34 -3.68 7.32 -0.25
CA LEU A 34 -3.56 6.45 -1.40
C LEU A 34 -3.06 7.22 -2.61
N ARG A 35 -3.61 8.41 -2.82
CA ARG A 35 -3.20 9.23 -3.95
C ARG A 35 -1.77 9.69 -3.85
N LEU A 36 -1.31 9.97 -2.64
CA LEU A 36 0.07 10.36 -2.44
C LEU A 36 1.01 9.22 -2.79
N ILE A 37 0.65 8.02 -2.40
CA ILE A 37 1.47 6.87 -2.73
C ILE A 37 1.48 6.65 -4.24
N GLU A 38 0.33 6.77 -4.86
CA GLU A 38 0.24 6.58 -6.30
C GLU A 38 1.05 7.60 -7.07
N ARG A 39 1.15 8.80 -6.56
CA ARG A 39 1.92 9.81 -7.23
C ARG A 39 3.40 9.57 -7.15
N GLY A 40 3.86 9.02 -6.05
CA GLY A 40 5.28 8.83 -5.82
C GLY A 40 5.82 7.49 -6.23
N ILE A 41 4.94 6.52 -6.49
CA ILE A 41 5.37 5.18 -6.78
C ILE A 41 4.72 4.68 -8.05
N ARG A 42 5.51 4.08 -8.92
CA ARG A 42 5.02 3.60 -10.19
C ARG A 42 4.50 2.19 -10.05
N ALA A 43 3.43 2.02 -9.33
CA ALA A 43 2.80 0.74 -9.18
C ALA A 43 1.31 0.95 -9.22
N ASP A 44 0.58 -0.02 -9.71
CA ASP A 44 -0.86 0.04 -9.68
C ASP A 44 -1.30 -0.42 -8.32
N ILE A 45 -2.21 0.31 -7.72
CA ILE A 45 -2.72 -0.02 -6.42
C ILE A 45 -4.22 -0.16 -6.49
N HIS A 46 -4.71 -1.33 -6.13
CA HIS A 46 -6.15 -1.57 -6.13
C HIS A 46 -6.58 -1.98 -4.74
N VAL A 47 -7.59 -1.31 -4.23
CA VAL A 47 -8.10 -1.60 -2.90
C VAL A 47 -9.45 -2.28 -3.01
N ARG A 48 -9.61 -3.39 -2.31
CA ARG A 48 -10.86 -4.09 -2.31
C ARG A 48 -11.13 -4.60 -0.91
N GLY A 49 -12.08 -4.01 -0.24
CA GLY A 49 -12.35 -4.33 1.15
C GLY A 49 -11.13 -4.05 1.99
N ASN A 50 -10.60 -5.05 2.64
CA ASN A 50 -9.40 -4.89 3.45
C ASN A 50 -8.16 -5.43 2.74
N GLN A 51 -8.23 -5.59 1.42
CA GLN A 51 -7.08 -6.07 0.66
C GLN A 51 -6.56 -4.98 -0.23
N ILE A 52 -5.25 -4.87 -0.30
CA ILE A 52 -4.59 -3.90 -1.17
C ILE A 52 -3.71 -4.68 -2.10
N ARG A 53 -3.98 -4.59 -3.39
CA ARG A 53 -3.22 -5.31 -4.39
C ARG A 53 -2.27 -4.36 -5.09
N LEU A 54 -1.00 -4.72 -5.09
CA LEU A 54 0.04 -3.92 -5.71
C LEU A 54 0.58 -4.66 -6.93
N ARG A 55 0.80 -3.94 -8.01
CA ARG A 55 1.29 -4.55 -9.22
C ARG A 55 2.21 -3.60 -9.96
N GLY A 56 3.33 -4.08 -10.40
CA GLY A 56 4.28 -3.27 -11.14
C GLY A 56 5.69 -3.79 -10.98
N ASP A 57 6.65 -2.92 -11.17
CA ASP A 57 8.05 -3.28 -10.97
C ASP A 57 8.28 -3.73 -9.56
N ALA A 58 9.10 -4.74 -9.40
CA ALA A 58 9.37 -5.30 -8.07
C ALA A 58 9.84 -4.22 -7.09
N ALA A 59 10.73 -3.36 -7.52
CA ALA A 59 11.24 -2.32 -6.63
C ALA A 59 10.14 -1.36 -6.19
N GLU A 60 9.26 -1.01 -7.11
CA GLU A 60 8.17 -0.11 -6.78
C GLU A 60 7.14 -0.76 -5.88
N VAL A 61 6.87 -2.04 -6.12
CA VAL A 61 5.93 -2.78 -5.30
C VAL A 61 6.46 -2.90 -3.87
N VAL A 62 7.76 -3.12 -3.73
CA VAL A 62 8.36 -3.21 -2.40
C VAL A 62 8.24 -1.88 -1.66
N LEU A 63 8.45 -0.77 -2.36
CA LEU A 63 8.32 0.53 -1.73
C LEU A 63 6.89 0.78 -1.29
N ALA A 64 5.94 0.45 -2.15
CA ALA A 64 4.54 0.63 -1.80
C ALA A 64 4.16 -0.22 -0.60
N ASP A 65 4.63 -1.47 -0.60
CA ASP A 65 4.35 -2.38 0.49
C ASP A 65 4.88 -1.83 1.81
N ARG A 66 6.09 -1.32 1.81
CA ARG A 66 6.68 -0.75 2.99
C ARG A 66 5.91 0.44 3.51
N LEU A 67 5.54 1.34 2.64
CA LEU A 67 4.79 2.52 3.05
C LEU A 67 3.46 2.13 3.66
N ILE A 68 2.77 1.20 3.02
CA ILE A 68 1.47 0.77 3.51
C ILE A 68 1.63 0.07 4.85
N GLU A 69 2.65 -0.74 4.99
CA GLU A 69 2.86 -1.44 6.24
C GLU A 69 3.21 -0.49 7.37
N GLU A 70 3.92 0.56 7.06
CA GLU A 70 4.22 1.55 8.06
C GLU A 70 2.96 2.27 8.50
N LEU A 71 2.09 2.60 7.57
CA LEU A 71 0.82 3.22 7.91
C LEU A 71 -0.02 2.29 8.78
N VAL A 72 -0.05 1.02 8.42
CA VAL A 72 -0.79 0.04 9.22
C VAL A 72 -0.23 -0.02 10.64
N THR A 73 1.07 0.01 10.76
CA THR A 73 1.70 -0.05 12.07
C THR A 73 1.34 1.17 12.91
N ILE A 74 1.37 2.34 12.30
CA ILE A 74 0.99 3.56 12.99
C ILE A 74 -0.45 3.48 13.49
N LEU A 75 -1.34 3.01 12.64
CA LEU A 75 -2.73 2.91 13.02
C LEU A 75 -2.96 1.85 14.10
N ARG A 76 -2.20 0.78 14.05
CA ARG A 76 -2.33 -0.27 15.04
C ARG A 76 -1.93 0.22 16.42
N THR A 77 -0.90 1.00 16.48
CA THR A 77 -0.45 1.50 17.75
C THR A 77 -1.32 2.65 18.23
N GLY A 78 -2.01 3.27 17.29
CA GLY A 78 -2.86 4.40 17.62
C GLY A 78 -2.11 5.61 18.04
N GLN A 79 -0.81 5.59 17.92
CA GLN A 79 -0.06 6.68 18.37
C GLN A 79 0.04 7.83 17.50
N GLY A 80 0.32 7.60 16.30
CA GLY A 80 0.52 8.68 15.36
C GLY A 80 -0.67 9.52 15.21
N LEU A 81 -1.81 8.95 15.47
CA LEU A 81 -3.01 9.69 15.24
C LEU A 81 -3.43 10.48 16.42
N THR A 82 -3.16 10.03 17.55
CA THR A 82 -3.69 10.70 18.67
C THR A 82 -2.80 11.66 19.21
N SER A 83 -1.82 11.63 19.01
CA SER A 83 -1.03 12.57 19.42
C SER A 83 -1.26 13.22 20.66
N GLU A 84 -1.88 13.14 21.05
CA GLU A 84 -2.09 13.64 21.92
C GLU A 84 -2.09 13.36 22.70
N THR A 85 -2.03 13.03 22.81
CA THR A 85 -2.02 12.95 23.35
C THR A 85 -1.93 13.21 23.82
#